data_fc1299c0031b446ab035ff05491c8739
#
_entry.id   fc1299c0031b446ab035ff05491c8739
#
_cell.length_a   1.000
_cell.length_b   1.000
_cell.length_c   1.000
_cell.angle_alpha   90.00
_cell.angle_beta   90.00
_cell.angle_gamma   90.00
#
_symmetry.space_group_name_H-M   'P 1'
#
loop_
_entity.id
_entity.type
_entity.pdbx_description
1 polymer ?
#
loop_
_entity_poly.entity_id
_entity_poly.type
_entity_poly.pdbx_seq_one_letter_code
_entity_poly.pdbx_strand_id
1 'polypeptide(L)'
;MATHHDDVGRSRLWRGVRALIFGEREPTLRDQIEDAIDEADESAPEPGDLGSQEREMLRNVLHFADRTAGEIAVTRGDIVAVPQTISFDELAGAFAEAGHSRLPVYGESLDQVIGMVHIKDVFVASRDPSQDRSLKTLMRTPLFVPESMGVLDLLARMRSERMHLAIIVDEFGGTEGLVTIEDVVEEIVGDIEDEHDEAETTRLVLLDDGLWEADARIELDELAEAVDPRLVSAEDEVDTLGGLIFLLAGRIPALGECVVHPTGWRLEAVDADPRRILRVRLHAPEAEKIGG
;
A
#
# COMPACT_ATOMS: atom_id res chain seq x y z
N MET A 1 -18.46 -15.74 -50.20
CA MET A 1 -18.04 -14.39 -50.62
C MET A 1 -19.16 -13.45 -50.24
N ALA A 2 -19.13 -12.88 -49.04
CA ALA A 2 -20.04 -11.83 -48.57
C ALA A 2 -19.42 -11.28 -47.29
N THR A 3 -18.74 -10.28 -47.37
CA THR A 3 -18.50 -8.96 -46.78
C THR A 3 -18.91 -8.81 -45.31
N HIS A 4 -17.90 -8.91 -44.44
CA HIS A 4 -17.86 -8.42 -43.08
C HIS A 4 -17.25 -7.01 -43.09
N HIS A 5 -18.05 -5.97 -43.33
CA HIS A 5 -17.50 -4.59 -43.36
C HIS A 5 -18.51 -3.50 -43.00
N ASP A 6 -19.35 -3.68 -41.96
CA ASP A 6 -20.35 -2.65 -41.62
C ASP A 6 -20.56 -2.38 -40.10
N ASP A 7 -19.77 -2.95 -39.19
CA ASP A 7 -20.06 -2.78 -37.75
C ASP A 7 -19.29 -1.63 -37.08
N VAL A 8 -18.12 -1.24 -37.59
CA VAL A 8 -17.29 -0.16 -37.02
C VAL A 8 -17.88 1.23 -37.28
N GLY A 9 -18.66 1.39 -38.33
CA GLY A 9 -19.32 2.67 -38.68
C GLY A 9 -20.52 3.02 -37.80
N ARG A 10 -21.24 2.03 -37.30
CA ARG A 10 -22.45 2.21 -36.49
C ARG A 10 -22.16 2.65 -35.07
N SER A 11 -21.09 2.17 -34.45
CA SER A 11 -20.70 2.53 -33.07
C SER A 11 -20.24 4.00 -32.98
N ARG A 12 -19.58 4.52 -33.99
CA ARG A 12 -19.13 5.93 -34.03
C ARG A 12 -20.29 6.91 -34.22
N LEU A 13 -21.28 6.56 -35.04
CA LEU A 13 -22.48 7.38 -35.27
C LEU A 13 -23.38 7.43 -34.03
N TRP A 14 -23.53 6.33 -33.32
CA TRP A 14 -24.31 6.28 -32.06
C TRP A 14 -23.65 7.06 -30.93
N ARG A 15 -22.32 7.09 -30.81
CA ARG A 15 -21.60 7.94 -29.85
C ARG A 15 -21.83 9.44 -30.14
N GLY A 16 -21.75 9.86 -31.39
CA GLY A 16 -21.99 11.27 -31.78
C GLY A 16 -23.43 11.73 -31.54
N VAL A 17 -24.43 10.87 -31.68
CA VAL A 17 -25.84 11.19 -31.43
C VAL A 17 -26.15 11.27 -29.93
N ARG A 18 -25.48 10.44 -29.11
CA ARG A 18 -25.64 10.43 -27.65
C ARG A 18 -25.03 11.68 -27.00
N ALA A 19 -23.87 12.15 -27.50
CA ALA A 19 -23.23 13.40 -27.08
C ALA A 19 -24.11 14.64 -27.39
N LEU A 20 -24.84 14.64 -28.47
CA LEU A 20 -25.71 15.74 -28.87
C LEU A 20 -27.02 15.83 -28.05
N ILE A 21 -27.48 14.71 -27.46
CA ILE A 21 -28.75 14.65 -26.69
C ILE A 21 -28.55 14.81 -25.21
N PHE A 22 -27.39 14.41 -24.66
CA PHE A 22 -27.14 14.38 -23.22
C PHE A 22 -26.11 15.40 -22.72
N GLY A 23 -25.54 16.26 -23.57
CA GLY A 23 -24.59 17.30 -23.15
C GLY A 23 -23.31 16.72 -22.53
N GLU A 24 -22.83 15.56 -22.98
CA GLU A 24 -21.60 14.94 -22.49
C GLU A 24 -20.42 15.88 -22.80
N ARG A 25 -19.66 16.23 -21.78
CA ARG A 25 -18.38 16.90 -21.94
C ARG A 25 -17.49 16.05 -22.83
N GLU A 26 -16.75 16.69 -23.74
CA GLU A 26 -15.71 15.95 -24.48
C GLU A 26 -14.78 15.27 -23.45
N PRO A 27 -14.43 13.97 -23.66
CA PRO A 27 -13.57 13.26 -22.75
C PRO A 27 -12.25 14.01 -22.63
N THR A 28 -11.78 14.21 -21.41
CA THR A 28 -10.49 14.83 -21.14
C THR A 28 -9.36 13.92 -21.61
N LEU A 29 -8.14 14.43 -21.71
CA LEU A 29 -6.97 13.58 -22.01
C LEU A 29 -6.80 12.46 -20.98
N ARG A 30 -7.16 12.74 -19.74
CA ARG A 30 -7.15 11.77 -18.65
C ARG A 30 -8.13 10.63 -18.91
N ASP A 31 -9.39 10.96 -19.18
CA ASP A 31 -10.42 9.96 -19.48
C ASP A 31 -10.00 9.07 -20.68
N GLN A 32 -9.36 9.67 -21.69
CA GLN A 32 -8.88 8.93 -22.85
C GLN A 32 -7.72 7.97 -22.54
N ILE A 33 -6.85 8.32 -21.57
CA ILE A 33 -5.75 7.46 -21.15
C ILE A 33 -6.30 6.33 -20.28
N GLU A 34 -7.22 6.62 -19.35
CA GLU A 34 -7.89 5.62 -18.52
C GLU A 34 -8.64 4.61 -19.40
N ASP A 35 -9.47 5.08 -20.34
CA ASP A 35 -10.18 4.21 -21.31
C ASP A 35 -9.20 3.32 -22.11
N ALA A 36 -8.06 3.88 -22.54
CA ALA A 36 -7.07 3.11 -23.30
C ALA A 36 -6.36 2.04 -22.46
N ILE A 37 -6.12 2.31 -21.17
CA ILE A 37 -5.53 1.35 -20.25
C ILE A 37 -6.53 0.21 -19.98
N ASP A 38 -7.80 0.54 -19.76
CA ASP A 38 -8.86 -0.44 -19.50
C ASP A 38 -9.10 -1.33 -20.72
N GLU A 39 -9.11 -0.76 -21.94
CA GLU A 39 -9.22 -1.54 -23.18
C GLU A 39 -8.02 -2.49 -23.39
N ALA A 40 -6.81 -2.07 -22.95
CA ALA A 40 -5.62 -2.90 -23.01
C ALA A 40 -5.61 -4.03 -21.97
N ASP A 41 -6.28 -3.86 -20.84
CA ASP A 41 -6.40 -4.92 -19.83
C ASP A 41 -7.39 -6.03 -20.24
N GLU A 42 -8.40 -5.68 -21.02
CA GLU A 42 -9.36 -6.64 -21.58
C GLU A 42 -8.81 -7.42 -22.80
N SER A 43 -7.71 -6.94 -23.37
CA SER A 43 -7.12 -7.48 -24.61
C SER A 43 -5.96 -8.45 -24.30
N ALA A 44 -5.76 -9.43 -25.19
CA ALA A 44 -4.54 -10.25 -25.11
C ALA A 44 -3.30 -9.36 -25.45
N PRO A 45 -2.22 -9.44 -24.66
CA PRO A 45 -1.06 -8.57 -24.85
C PRO A 45 -0.39 -8.83 -26.21
N GLU A 46 -0.15 -7.74 -26.97
CA GLU A 46 0.60 -7.80 -28.22
C GLU A 46 2.08 -7.42 -27.99
N PRO A 47 3.00 -7.88 -28.86
CA PRO A 47 4.42 -7.51 -28.74
C PRO A 47 4.61 -5.99 -28.88
N GLY A 48 5.06 -5.35 -27.80
CA GLY A 48 5.29 -3.91 -27.73
C GLY A 48 4.24 -3.13 -26.96
N ASP A 49 3.21 -3.79 -26.45
CA ASP A 49 2.27 -3.18 -25.51
C ASP A 49 2.91 -2.95 -24.14
N LEU A 50 2.30 -2.05 -23.38
CA LEU A 50 2.67 -1.81 -21.99
C LEU A 50 2.38 -3.06 -21.15
N GLY A 51 3.33 -3.43 -20.30
CA GLY A 51 3.12 -4.48 -19.31
C GLY A 51 2.08 -4.09 -18.25
N SER A 52 1.57 -5.05 -17.51
CA SER A 52 0.59 -4.82 -16.43
C SER A 52 1.09 -3.78 -15.42
N GLN A 53 2.34 -3.89 -15.00
CA GLN A 53 2.97 -2.96 -14.07
C GLN A 53 3.12 -1.54 -14.63
N GLU A 54 3.45 -1.40 -15.91
CA GLU A 54 3.52 -0.09 -16.57
C GLU A 54 2.14 0.57 -16.67
N ARG A 55 1.09 -0.20 -16.93
CA ARG A 55 -0.30 0.28 -16.93
C ARG A 55 -0.75 0.69 -15.54
N GLU A 56 -0.42 -0.09 -14.51
CA GLU A 56 -0.71 0.24 -13.12
C GLU A 56 -0.02 1.54 -12.69
N MET A 57 1.27 1.70 -12.97
CA MET A 57 1.99 2.95 -12.71
C MET A 57 1.32 4.15 -13.40
N LEU A 58 0.87 4.00 -14.64
CA LEU A 58 0.17 5.08 -15.34
C LEU A 58 -1.16 5.43 -14.66
N ARG A 59 -1.92 4.44 -14.23
CA ARG A 59 -3.15 4.62 -13.45
C ARG A 59 -2.86 5.36 -12.13
N ASN A 60 -1.83 4.91 -11.41
CA ASN A 60 -1.40 5.53 -10.18
C ASN A 60 -0.99 6.99 -10.40
N VAL A 61 -0.24 7.31 -11.45
CA VAL A 61 0.13 8.70 -11.81
C VAL A 61 -1.11 9.56 -12.07
N LEU A 62 -2.13 9.02 -12.73
CA LEU A 62 -3.36 9.74 -12.99
C LEU A 62 -4.11 10.06 -11.68
N HIS A 63 -4.23 9.10 -10.77
CA HIS A 63 -4.90 9.30 -9.48
C HIS A 63 -4.07 10.11 -8.48
N PHE A 64 -2.74 10.00 -8.54
CA PHE A 64 -1.80 10.71 -7.68
C PHE A 64 -1.99 12.23 -7.72
N ALA A 65 -2.33 12.78 -8.89
CA ALA A 65 -2.51 14.23 -9.06
C ALA A 65 -3.65 14.81 -8.22
N ASP A 66 -4.63 14.00 -7.84
CA ASP A 66 -5.82 14.43 -7.09
C ASP A 66 -5.70 14.20 -5.59
N ARG A 67 -4.67 13.46 -5.15
CA ARG A 67 -4.45 13.18 -3.73
C ARG A 67 -3.85 14.36 -2.97
N THR A 68 -4.14 14.39 -1.67
CA THR A 68 -3.57 15.37 -0.73
C THR A 68 -2.53 14.72 0.19
N ALA A 69 -1.69 15.55 0.81
CA ALA A 69 -0.68 15.10 1.76
C ALA A 69 -1.30 14.35 2.95
N GLY A 70 -2.49 14.76 3.41
CA GLY A 70 -3.20 14.10 4.49
C GLY A 70 -3.64 12.68 4.15
N GLU A 71 -3.99 12.41 2.88
CA GLU A 71 -4.47 11.09 2.44
C GLU A 71 -3.39 10.02 2.34
N ILE A 72 -2.12 10.44 2.19
CA ILE A 72 -0.96 9.53 2.09
C ILE A 72 -0.10 9.51 3.36
N ALA A 73 -0.54 10.24 4.40
CA ALA A 73 0.24 10.42 5.62
C ALA A 73 0.25 9.17 6.51
N VAL A 74 1.40 8.91 7.10
CA VAL A 74 1.47 8.13 8.34
C VAL A 74 0.72 8.91 9.41
N THR A 75 -0.28 8.27 10.03
CA THR A 75 -1.16 8.94 10.99
C THR A 75 -0.40 9.29 12.28
N ARG A 76 -0.86 10.32 12.97
CA ARG A 76 -0.25 10.77 14.23
C ARG A 76 0.01 9.64 15.24
N GLY A 77 -0.90 8.67 15.32
CA GLY A 77 -0.79 7.56 16.26
C GLY A 77 0.37 6.61 15.98
N ASP A 78 0.83 6.58 14.74
CA ASP A 78 1.87 5.68 14.24
C ASP A 78 3.24 6.38 14.12
N ILE A 79 3.31 7.69 14.44
CA ILE A 79 4.56 8.44 14.36
C ILE A 79 5.51 7.97 15.47
N VAL A 80 6.66 7.42 15.06
CA VAL A 80 7.79 7.17 15.96
C VAL A 80 8.60 8.45 16.05
N ALA A 81 8.61 9.07 17.25
CA ALA A 81 9.29 10.34 17.53
C ALA A 81 9.99 10.30 18.89
N VAL A 82 10.93 11.22 19.11
CA VAL A 82 11.71 11.30 20.35
C VAL A 82 11.51 12.63 21.07
N PRO A 83 11.51 12.67 22.40
CA PRO A 83 11.39 13.92 23.15
C PRO A 83 12.67 14.75 23.08
N GLN A 84 12.56 16.07 23.16
CA GLN A 84 13.72 16.98 23.16
C GLN A 84 14.71 16.76 24.33
N THR A 85 14.27 16.04 25.37
CA THR A 85 15.07 15.74 26.56
C THR A 85 15.88 14.44 26.42
N ILE A 86 15.73 13.71 25.31
CA ILE A 86 16.41 12.42 25.08
C ILE A 86 17.92 12.56 25.15
N SER A 87 18.60 11.64 25.82
CA SER A 87 20.05 11.57 25.81
C SER A 87 20.58 11.00 24.47
N PHE A 88 21.87 11.20 24.20
CA PHE A 88 22.48 10.70 22.96
C PHE A 88 22.41 9.17 22.84
N ASP A 89 22.66 8.46 23.96
CA ASP A 89 22.66 6.99 23.96
C ASP A 89 21.24 6.43 23.78
N GLU A 90 20.24 7.04 24.40
CA GLU A 90 18.83 6.70 24.20
C GLU A 90 18.38 7.00 22.75
N LEU A 91 18.84 8.11 22.16
CA LEU A 91 18.56 8.46 20.78
C LEU A 91 19.13 7.41 19.81
N ALA A 92 20.37 6.96 20.05
CA ALA A 92 20.96 5.89 19.25
C ALA A 92 20.19 4.57 19.38
N GLY A 93 19.72 4.25 20.61
CA GLY A 93 18.83 3.11 20.86
C GLY A 93 17.49 3.23 20.13
N ALA A 94 16.86 4.41 20.18
CA ALA A 94 15.60 4.67 19.48
C ALA A 94 15.71 4.45 17.95
N PHE A 95 16.81 4.86 17.32
CA PHE A 95 17.07 4.57 15.91
C PHE A 95 17.23 3.09 15.62
N ALA A 96 17.90 2.35 16.50
CA ALA A 96 18.11 0.91 16.35
C ALA A 96 16.80 0.13 16.48
N GLU A 97 15.91 0.57 17.37
CA GLU A 97 14.60 -0.05 17.60
C GLU A 97 13.60 0.31 16.48
N ALA A 98 13.55 1.58 16.08
CA ALA A 98 12.61 2.06 15.08
C ALA A 98 12.94 1.61 13.65
N GLY A 99 14.21 1.35 13.31
CA GLY A 99 14.66 1.02 11.96
C GLY A 99 14.54 2.18 10.94
N HIS A 100 14.14 3.37 11.38
CA HIS A 100 13.94 4.54 10.49
C HIS A 100 15.23 5.34 10.28
N SER A 101 15.32 6.04 9.15
CA SER A 101 16.45 6.92 8.85
C SER A 101 16.33 8.30 9.51
N ARG A 102 15.12 8.73 9.86
CA ARG A 102 14.81 10.04 10.44
C ARG A 102 13.77 9.92 11.52
N LEU A 103 13.99 10.60 12.64
CA LEU A 103 13.03 10.66 13.73
C LEU A 103 12.66 12.12 14.00
N PRO A 104 11.37 12.46 14.04
CA PRO A 104 10.90 13.75 14.54
C PRO A 104 11.29 13.92 16.02
N VAL A 105 11.56 15.18 16.39
CA VAL A 105 11.83 15.59 17.78
C VAL A 105 10.70 16.48 18.24
N TYR A 106 10.07 16.13 19.35
CA TYR A 106 8.99 16.91 19.91
C TYR A 106 9.35 17.58 21.24
N GLY A 107 8.68 18.67 21.54
CA GLY A 107 8.82 19.42 22.80
C GLY A 107 8.04 18.76 23.96
N GLU A 108 6.89 19.36 24.33
CA GLU A 108 6.04 18.83 25.41
C GLU A 108 5.12 17.69 24.93
N SER A 109 4.70 17.75 23.69
CA SER A 109 3.86 16.74 23.04
C SER A 109 4.16 16.65 21.54
N LEU A 110 3.62 15.63 20.87
CA LEU A 110 3.72 15.48 19.40
C LEU A 110 3.11 16.68 18.62
N ASP A 111 2.22 17.47 19.23
CA ASP A 111 1.73 18.71 18.59
C ASP A 111 2.84 19.76 18.42
N GLN A 112 3.89 19.62 19.18
CA GLN A 112 5.03 20.53 19.14
C GLN A 112 6.26 19.83 18.58
N VAL A 113 6.23 19.47 17.30
CA VAL A 113 7.43 18.99 16.60
C VAL A 113 8.36 20.19 16.39
N ILE A 114 9.55 20.14 17.02
CA ILE A 114 10.54 21.23 17.02
C ILE A 114 11.72 20.97 16.08
N GLY A 115 11.87 19.72 15.59
CA GLY A 115 12.96 19.35 14.73
C GLY A 115 12.86 17.91 14.26
N MET A 116 13.87 17.46 13.56
CA MET A 116 14.10 16.06 13.23
C MET A 116 15.60 15.73 13.32
N VAL A 117 15.94 14.49 13.62
CA VAL A 117 17.34 13.99 13.60
C VAL A 117 17.46 12.93 12.53
N HIS A 118 18.61 12.92 11.86
CA HIS A 118 18.94 11.89 10.88
C HIS A 118 19.95 10.90 11.48
N ILE A 119 19.72 9.60 11.30
CA ILE A 119 20.61 8.53 11.77
C ILE A 119 22.07 8.73 11.38
N LYS A 120 22.34 9.27 10.18
CA LYS A 120 23.71 9.57 9.72
C LYS A 120 24.45 10.55 10.62
N ASP A 121 23.72 11.57 11.14
CA ASP A 121 24.34 12.58 12.01
C ASP A 121 24.66 11.96 13.38
N VAL A 122 23.78 11.10 13.89
CA VAL A 122 24.03 10.32 15.12
C VAL A 122 25.22 9.38 14.94
N PHE A 123 25.28 8.68 13.80
CA PHE A 123 26.39 7.78 13.49
C PHE A 123 27.75 8.52 13.42
N VAL A 124 27.80 9.67 12.74
CA VAL A 124 29.02 10.49 12.67
C VAL A 124 29.44 10.96 14.05
N ALA A 125 28.49 11.48 14.87
CA ALA A 125 28.76 11.94 16.22
C ALA A 125 29.20 10.79 17.16
N SER A 126 28.73 9.56 16.92
CA SER A 126 29.14 8.39 17.71
C SER A 126 30.61 8.01 17.47
N ARG A 127 31.13 8.25 16.26
CA ARG A 127 32.49 7.88 15.85
C ARG A 127 33.56 8.88 16.28
N ASP A 128 33.18 10.12 16.53
CA ASP A 128 34.12 11.18 16.92
C ASP A 128 33.73 11.75 18.31
N PRO A 129 34.47 11.37 19.38
CA PRO A 129 34.22 11.86 20.72
C PRO A 129 34.40 13.38 20.89
N SER A 130 35.05 14.05 19.94
CA SER A 130 35.27 15.52 19.97
C SER A 130 34.06 16.30 19.45
N GLN A 131 33.10 15.65 18.79
CA GLN A 131 31.89 16.28 18.29
C GLN A 131 30.87 16.57 19.39
N ASP A 132 30.19 17.67 19.24
CA ASP A 132 29.05 18.02 20.10
C ASP A 132 27.89 17.05 19.80
N ARG A 133 27.59 16.20 20.80
CA ARG A 133 26.50 15.20 20.76
C ARG A 133 25.19 15.75 21.27
N SER A 134 25.10 17.08 21.47
CA SER A 134 23.83 17.67 21.90
C SER A 134 22.76 17.50 20.83
N LEU A 135 21.55 17.19 21.25
CA LEU A 135 20.39 17.05 20.35
C LEU A 135 20.22 18.33 19.49
N LYS A 136 20.47 19.49 20.08
CA LYS A 136 20.39 20.79 19.40
C LYS A 136 21.33 20.89 18.19
N THR A 137 22.51 20.31 18.26
CA THR A 137 23.49 20.32 17.15
C THR A 137 23.12 19.32 16.05
N LEU A 138 22.52 18.19 16.42
CA LEU A 138 22.11 17.13 15.51
C LEU A 138 20.76 17.42 14.82
N MET A 139 19.96 18.26 15.45
CA MET A 139 18.58 18.53 15.02
C MET A 139 18.54 19.45 13.80
N ARG A 140 17.70 19.10 12.85
CA ARG A 140 17.40 19.88 11.63
C ARG A 140 15.95 20.32 11.65
N THR A 141 15.63 21.43 10.98
CA THR A 141 14.25 21.88 10.83
C THR A 141 13.54 20.97 9.82
N PRO A 142 12.38 20.37 10.15
CA PRO A 142 11.58 19.60 9.22
C PRO A 142 10.78 20.54 8.31
N LEU A 143 10.25 20.00 7.21
CA LEU A 143 9.27 20.68 6.38
C LEU A 143 7.89 20.57 7.06
N PHE A 144 7.15 21.68 7.14
CA PHE A 144 5.76 21.69 7.60
C PHE A 144 4.83 22.00 6.44
N VAL A 145 3.75 21.21 6.31
CA VAL A 145 2.75 21.34 5.24
C VAL A 145 1.34 21.13 5.80
N PRO A 146 0.32 21.80 5.24
CA PRO A 146 -1.06 21.53 5.58
C PRO A 146 -1.51 20.19 4.96
N GLU A 147 -2.47 19.52 5.58
CA GLU A 147 -3.06 18.26 5.08
C GLU A 147 -3.66 18.38 3.68
N SER A 148 -4.23 19.56 3.35
CA SER A 148 -4.85 19.86 2.06
C SER A 148 -3.87 20.12 0.92
N MET A 149 -2.55 20.11 1.17
CA MET A 149 -1.56 20.30 0.12
C MET A 149 -1.62 19.13 -0.88
N GLY A 150 -1.73 19.43 -2.18
CA GLY A 150 -1.65 18.41 -3.22
C GLY A 150 -0.30 17.67 -3.21
N VAL A 151 -0.33 16.37 -3.47
CA VAL A 151 0.88 15.52 -3.36
C VAL A 151 1.95 15.91 -4.39
N LEU A 152 1.56 16.38 -5.58
CA LEU A 152 2.50 16.94 -6.57
C LEU A 152 3.24 18.18 -6.05
N ASP A 153 2.54 19.10 -5.38
CA ASP A 153 3.13 20.28 -4.80
C ASP A 153 4.04 19.91 -3.62
N LEU A 154 3.63 18.94 -2.80
CA LEU A 154 4.44 18.39 -1.74
C LEU A 154 5.77 17.83 -2.30
N LEU A 155 5.70 16.98 -3.31
CA LEU A 155 6.88 16.39 -3.96
C LEU A 155 7.82 17.47 -4.53
N ALA A 156 7.25 18.47 -5.23
CA ALA A 156 8.03 19.58 -5.78
C ALA A 156 8.74 20.36 -4.66
N ARG A 157 8.06 20.61 -3.55
CA ARG A 157 8.60 21.31 -2.38
C ARG A 157 9.68 20.51 -1.67
N MET A 158 9.44 19.20 -1.41
CA MET A 158 10.45 18.31 -0.83
C MET A 158 11.73 18.26 -1.64
N ARG A 159 11.60 18.20 -2.98
CA ARG A 159 12.76 18.21 -3.89
C ARG A 159 13.49 19.55 -3.89
N SER A 160 12.78 20.69 -3.93
CA SER A 160 13.40 22.02 -3.97
C SER A 160 14.14 22.34 -2.68
N GLU A 161 13.59 21.95 -1.53
CA GLU A 161 14.16 22.16 -0.19
C GLU A 161 15.12 21.02 0.22
N ARG A 162 15.23 19.95 -0.60
CA ARG A 162 16.01 18.73 -0.31
C ARG A 162 15.63 18.06 1.00
N MET A 163 14.34 18.07 1.27
CA MET A 163 13.74 17.46 2.45
C MET A 163 13.13 16.11 2.07
N HIS A 164 13.35 15.09 2.91
CA HIS A 164 12.80 13.74 2.69
C HIS A 164 11.70 13.39 3.70
N LEU A 165 11.34 14.32 4.58
CA LEU A 165 10.29 14.15 5.57
C LEU A 165 9.57 15.48 5.73
N ALA A 166 8.25 15.45 5.69
CA ALA A 166 7.36 16.56 5.97
C ALA A 166 6.43 16.20 7.14
N ILE A 167 6.22 17.16 8.04
CA ILE A 167 5.23 17.08 9.11
C ILE A 167 3.95 17.73 8.61
N ILE A 168 2.84 17.02 8.72
CA ILE A 168 1.52 17.53 8.38
C ILE A 168 0.93 18.18 9.60
N VAL A 169 0.41 19.40 9.40
CA VAL A 169 -0.15 20.21 10.47
C VAL A 169 -1.58 20.66 10.12
N ASP A 170 -2.40 20.73 11.17
CA ASP A 170 -3.73 21.34 11.13
C ASP A 170 -3.69 22.88 11.11
N GLU A 171 -4.85 23.53 11.12
CA GLU A 171 -5.00 24.99 11.11
C GLU A 171 -4.55 25.64 12.43
N PHE A 172 -4.39 24.85 13.48
CA PHE A 172 -3.95 25.31 14.81
C PHE A 172 -2.47 25.05 15.04
N GLY A 173 -1.78 24.39 14.09
CA GLY A 173 -0.36 24.01 14.16
C GLY A 173 -0.12 22.69 14.90
N GLY A 174 -1.18 21.92 15.19
CA GLY A 174 -1.09 20.57 15.71
C GLY A 174 -0.59 19.58 14.66
N THR A 175 0.14 18.55 15.08
CA THR A 175 0.65 17.53 14.18
C THR A 175 -0.45 16.48 13.90
N GLU A 176 -0.83 16.31 12.65
CA GLU A 176 -1.79 15.33 12.17
C GLU A 176 -1.12 14.06 11.64
N GLY A 177 0.08 14.21 11.07
CA GLY A 177 0.80 13.10 10.47
C GLY A 177 2.19 13.48 10.02
N LEU A 178 2.84 12.55 9.33
CA LEU A 178 4.07 12.81 8.58
C LEU A 178 4.02 12.09 7.22
N VAL A 179 4.79 12.62 6.27
CA VAL A 179 4.99 12.00 4.96
C VAL A 179 6.47 11.98 4.65
N THR A 180 6.96 10.86 4.15
CA THR A 180 8.32 10.76 3.60
C THR A 180 8.29 10.82 2.08
N ILE A 181 9.43 11.02 1.44
CA ILE A 181 9.52 10.99 -0.02
C ILE A 181 9.32 9.57 -0.54
N GLU A 182 9.63 8.60 0.29
CA GLU A 182 9.44 7.19 0.05
C GLU A 182 7.93 6.88 -0.09
N ASP A 183 7.07 7.37 0.81
CA ASP A 183 5.60 7.23 0.74
C ASP A 183 5.03 7.88 -0.53
N VAL A 184 5.55 9.07 -0.91
CA VAL A 184 5.13 9.76 -2.14
C VAL A 184 5.50 8.97 -3.39
N VAL A 185 6.64 8.28 -3.41
CA VAL A 185 7.09 7.46 -4.53
C VAL A 185 6.29 6.17 -4.60
N GLU A 186 6.00 5.56 -3.46
CA GLU A 186 5.16 4.35 -3.35
C GLU A 186 3.78 4.55 -3.99
N GLU A 187 3.17 5.72 -3.81
CA GLU A 187 1.89 6.07 -4.43
C GLU A 187 1.92 6.11 -5.97
N ILE A 188 3.09 6.32 -6.57
CA ILE A 188 3.26 6.32 -8.04
C ILE A 188 3.63 4.92 -8.53
N VAL A 189 4.56 4.29 -7.85
CA VAL A 189 5.15 3.02 -8.31
C VAL A 189 4.23 1.85 -7.95
N GLY A 190 3.41 2.01 -6.89
CA GLY A 190 2.67 0.91 -6.29
C GLY A 190 3.59 -0.03 -5.51
N ASP A 191 3.09 -1.14 -5.08
CA ASP A 191 3.91 -2.23 -4.56
C ASP A 191 4.81 -2.73 -5.71
N ILE A 192 6.13 -2.51 -5.59
CA ILE A 192 7.08 -3.05 -6.57
C ILE A 192 7.08 -4.57 -6.37
N GLU A 193 6.28 -5.26 -7.15
CA GLU A 193 6.49 -6.69 -7.34
C GLU A 193 7.87 -6.84 -8.00
N ASP A 194 8.80 -7.56 -7.35
CA ASP A 194 10.13 -7.81 -7.88
C ASP A 194 9.98 -8.50 -9.24
N GLU A 195 10.61 -8.01 -10.31
CA GLU A 195 10.61 -8.65 -11.64
C GLU A 195 11.17 -10.09 -11.59
N HIS A 196 11.70 -10.48 -10.44
CA HIS A 196 12.13 -11.84 -10.11
C HIS A 196 11.13 -12.62 -9.25
N ASP A 197 10.04 -12.00 -8.83
CA ASP A 197 8.86 -12.74 -8.44
C ASP A 197 8.32 -13.36 -9.74
N GLU A 198 8.80 -14.57 -10.00
CA GLU A 198 8.47 -15.38 -11.15
C GLU A 198 6.99 -15.21 -11.48
N ALA A 199 6.72 -14.81 -12.72
CA ALA A 199 5.39 -14.87 -13.31
C ALA A 199 4.77 -16.20 -12.88
N GLU A 200 3.62 -16.15 -12.18
CA GLU A 200 3.00 -17.28 -11.51
C GLU A 200 3.75 -17.79 -10.25
N THR A 201 3.97 -16.97 -9.24
CA THR A 201 3.82 -17.53 -7.89
C THR A 201 2.38 -18.01 -7.85
N THR A 202 2.22 -19.29 -8.04
CA THR A 202 0.94 -19.99 -8.07
C THR A 202 0.16 -19.46 -6.89
N ARG A 203 -0.90 -18.66 -7.13
CA ARG A 203 -1.69 -18.02 -6.06
C ARG A 203 -2.17 -19.04 -5.04
N LEU A 204 -2.10 -20.32 -5.43
CA LEU A 204 -2.51 -21.45 -4.63
C LEU A 204 -1.61 -22.66 -4.95
N VAL A 205 -0.93 -23.21 -3.95
CA VAL A 205 -0.04 -24.38 -4.05
C VAL A 205 -0.50 -25.46 -3.09
N LEU A 206 -0.69 -26.67 -3.60
CA LEU A 206 -0.85 -27.86 -2.76
C LEU A 206 0.54 -28.31 -2.26
N LEU A 207 0.81 -28.18 -0.97
CA LEU A 207 2.07 -28.58 -0.35
C LEU A 207 2.09 -30.06 0.02
N ASP A 208 0.96 -30.58 0.55
CA ASP A 208 0.79 -31.98 0.96
C ASP A 208 -0.71 -32.31 0.97
N ASP A 209 -1.08 -33.55 1.21
CA ASP A 209 -2.49 -33.99 1.26
C ASP A 209 -3.26 -33.21 2.33
N GLY A 210 -4.16 -32.33 1.86
CA GLY A 210 -4.94 -31.43 2.71
C GLY A 210 -4.19 -30.22 3.27
N LEU A 211 -2.99 -29.91 2.76
CA LEU A 211 -2.22 -28.72 3.13
C LEU A 211 -1.96 -27.85 1.91
N TRP A 212 -2.50 -26.64 1.93
CA TRP A 212 -2.35 -25.67 0.85
C TRP A 212 -1.63 -24.42 1.34
N GLU A 213 -0.95 -23.72 0.45
CA GLU A 213 -0.42 -22.38 0.68
C GLU A 213 -0.96 -21.45 -0.40
N ALA A 214 -1.49 -20.31 0.03
CA ALA A 214 -2.17 -19.36 -0.86
C ALA A 214 -1.70 -17.91 -0.59
N ASP A 215 -1.68 -17.10 -1.65
CA ASP A 215 -1.62 -15.65 -1.53
C ASP A 215 -2.91 -15.16 -0.87
N ALA A 216 -2.83 -14.23 0.06
CA ALA A 216 -4.00 -13.70 0.76
C ALA A 216 -4.95 -12.90 -0.16
N ARG A 217 -4.48 -12.49 -1.35
CA ARG A 217 -5.27 -11.81 -2.39
C ARG A 217 -6.03 -12.76 -3.31
N ILE A 218 -5.91 -14.09 -3.14
CA ILE A 218 -6.70 -15.05 -3.92
C ILE A 218 -8.19 -14.79 -3.70
N GLU A 219 -8.95 -14.78 -4.78
CA GLU A 219 -10.40 -14.63 -4.71
C GLU A 219 -11.04 -15.84 -4.05
N LEU A 220 -12.06 -15.61 -3.24
CA LEU A 220 -12.75 -16.70 -2.53
C LEU A 220 -13.41 -17.68 -3.49
N ASP A 221 -13.91 -17.23 -4.64
CA ASP A 221 -14.48 -18.09 -5.67
C ASP A 221 -13.44 -19.05 -6.26
N GLU A 222 -12.22 -18.57 -6.52
CA GLU A 222 -11.10 -19.39 -6.99
C GLU A 222 -10.70 -20.42 -5.91
N LEU A 223 -10.65 -20.00 -4.65
CA LEU A 223 -10.36 -20.86 -3.51
C LEU A 223 -11.45 -21.95 -3.33
N ALA A 224 -12.72 -21.60 -3.50
CA ALA A 224 -13.85 -22.52 -3.43
C ALA A 224 -13.79 -23.58 -4.52
N GLU A 225 -13.42 -23.20 -5.74
CA GLU A 225 -13.31 -24.11 -6.88
C GLU A 225 -12.12 -25.08 -6.73
N ALA A 226 -10.98 -24.58 -6.26
CA ALA A 226 -9.74 -25.33 -6.23
C ALA A 226 -9.53 -26.16 -4.94
N VAL A 227 -10.03 -25.71 -3.79
CA VAL A 227 -9.77 -26.32 -2.48
C VAL A 227 -11.02 -26.94 -1.86
N ASP A 228 -11.99 -26.12 -1.50
CA ASP A 228 -13.23 -26.60 -0.86
C ASP A 228 -14.34 -25.53 -0.98
N PRO A 229 -15.45 -25.85 -1.69
CA PRO A 229 -16.57 -24.91 -1.83
C PRO A 229 -17.18 -24.43 -0.50
N ARG A 230 -16.94 -25.13 0.60
CA ARG A 230 -17.45 -24.77 1.93
C ARG A 230 -16.67 -23.66 2.60
N LEU A 231 -15.51 -23.26 2.04
CA LEU A 231 -14.72 -22.12 2.53
C LEU A 231 -15.36 -20.77 2.22
N VAL A 232 -16.33 -20.74 1.33
CA VAL A 232 -17.01 -19.54 0.89
C VAL A 232 -18.50 -19.62 1.20
N SER A 233 -19.06 -18.55 1.73
CA SER A 233 -20.49 -18.41 2.00
C SER A 233 -21.06 -17.22 1.22
N ALA A 234 -22.27 -17.35 0.73
CA ALA A 234 -22.98 -16.23 0.08
C ALA A 234 -23.29 -15.05 1.03
N GLU A 235 -23.01 -15.22 2.33
CA GLU A 235 -23.16 -14.20 3.35
C GLU A 235 -21.83 -13.49 3.67
N ASP A 236 -20.71 -13.93 3.08
CA ASP A 236 -19.41 -13.30 3.28
C ASP A 236 -19.39 -11.96 2.55
N GLU A 237 -19.12 -10.87 3.27
CA GLU A 237 -19.04 -9.50 2.75
C GLU A 237 -17.61 -9.16 2.25
N VAL A 238 -16.82 -10.18 1.89
CA VAL A 238 -15.40 -10.04 1.49
C VAL A 238 -15.11 -10.94 0.29
N ASP A 239 -14.22 -10.47 -0.60
CA ASP A 239 -13.93 -11.13 -1.87
C ASP A 239 -12.62 -11.95 -1.85
N THR A 240 -11.76 -11.76 -0.83
CA THR A 240 -10.43 -12.37 -0.77
C THR A 240 -10.19 -13.19 0.49
N LEU A 241 -9.25 -14.15 0.42
CA LEU A 241 -8.84 -14.98 1.55
C LEU A 241 -8.33 -14.14 2.74
N GLY A 242 -7.55 -13.08 2.47
CA GLY A 242 -7.09 -12.16 3.52
C GLY A 242 -8.24 -11.43 4.19
N GLY A 243 -9.24 -11.00 3.41
CA GLY A 243 -10.48 -10.41 3.92
C GLY A 243 -11.27 -11.39 4.79
N LEU A 244 -11.39 -12.65 4.38
CA LEU A 244 -12.06 -13.71 5.15
C LEU A 244 -11.38 -13.93 6.50
N ILE A 245 -10.06 -14.00 6.52
CA ILE A 245 -9.32 -14.18 7.78
C ILE A 245 -9.49 -12.97 8.69
N PHE A 246 -9.41 -11.76 8.14
CA PHE A 246 -9.66 -10.55 8.90
C PHE A 246 -11.08 -10.53 9.50
N LEU A 247 -12.09 -10.92 8.72
CA LEU A 247 -13.47 -11.03 9.19
C LEU A 247 -13.60 -12.03 10.36
N LEU A 248 -12.99 -13.21 10.23
CA LEU A 248 -13.03 -14.26 11.23
C LEU A 248 -12.27 -13.90 12.52
N ALA A 249 -11.11 -13.25 12.39
CA ALA A 249 -10.26 -12.89 13.52
C ALA A 249 -10.64 -11.55 14.17
N GLY A 250 -11.34 -10.66 13.45
CA GLY A 250 -11.64 -9.29 13.87
C GLY A 250 -10.43 -8.36 13.92
N ARG A 251 -9.27 -8.81 13.43
CA ARG A 251 -7.98 -8.10 13.38
C ARG A 251 -7.03 -8.81 12.42
N ILE A 252 -5.91 -8.20 12.11
CA ILE A 252 -4.83 -8.90 11.42
C ILE A 252 -4.17 -9.89 12.40
N PRO A 253 -4.15 -11.20 12.10
CA PRO A 253 -3.50 -12.19 12.97
C PRO A 253 -1.97 -12.02 12.95
N ALA A 254 -1.34 -12.41 14.04
CA ALA A 254 0.13 -12.44 14.13
C ALA A 254 0.70 -13.58 13.26
N LEU A 255 1.98 -13.44 12.88
CA LEU A 255 2.70 -14.48 12.14
C LEU A 255 2.66 -15.81 12.89
N GLY A 256 2.27 -16.88 12.22
CA GLY A 256 2.08 -18.22 12.80
C GLY A 256 0.76 -18.41 13.56
N GLU A 257 -0.07 -17.40 13.63
CA GLU A 257 -1.38 -17.51 14.26
C GLU A 257 -2.38 -18.22 13.33
N CYS A 258 -3.13 -19.16 13.89
CA CYS A 258 -4.16 -19.94 13.21
C CYS A 258 -5.55 -19.43 13.54
N VAL A 259 -6.34 -19.10 12.52
CA VAL A 259 -7.76 -18.79 12.61
C VAL A 259 -8.56 -20.00 12.14
N VAL A 260 -9.60 -20.37 12.89
CA VAL A 260 -10.43 -21.54 12.57
C VAL A 260 -11.68 -21.09 11.84
N HIS A 261 -11.85 -21.58 10.61
CA HIS A 261 -13.07 -21.38 9.84
C HIS A 261 -14.21 -22.25 10.36
N PRO A 262 -15.48 -21.83 10.26
CA PRO A 262 -16.65 -22.63 10.74
C PRO A 262 -16.74 -24.05 10.16
N THR A 263 -16.18 -24.29 8.99
CA THR A 263 -16.11 -25.62 8.35
C THR A 263 -15.01 -26.52 8.90
N GLY A 264 -14.20 -26.04 9.85
CA GLY A 264 -13.11 -26.78 10.47
C GLY A 264 -11.74 -26.59 9.80
N TRP A 265 -11.65 -25.89 8.67
CA TRP A 265 -10.36 -25.48 8.10
C TRP A 265 -9.61 -24.55 9.05
N ARG A 266 -8.30 -24.71 9.14
CA ARG A 266 -7.43 -23.83 9.92
C ARG A 266 -6.59 -23.00 8.96
N LEU A 267 -6.68 -21.69 9.12
CA LEU A 267 -6.04 -20.68 8.28
C LEU A 267 -4.90 -20.05 9.08
N GLU A 268 -3.66 -20.40 8.73
CA GLU A 268 -2.44 -19.93 9.42
C GLU A 268 -1.81 -18.78 8.65
N ALA A 269 -1.60 -17.63 9.28
CA ALA A 269 -0.87 -16.52 8.69
C ALA A 269 0.62 -16.84 8.66
N VAL A 270 1.16 -17.21 7.49
CA VAL A 270 2.59 -17.55 7.32
C VAL A 270 3.45 -16.39 6.89
N ASP A 271 2.82 -15.34 6.35
CA ASP A 271 3.44 -14.05 6.09
C ASP A 271 2.41 -12.93 6.25
N ALA A 272 2.79 -11.86 6.96
CA ALA A 272 1.91 -10.72 7.23
C ALA A 272 2.74 -9.47 7.57
N ASP A 273 2.25 -8.32 7.13
CA ASP A 273 2.74 -7.02 7.58
C ASP A 273 1.76 -6.38 8.60
N PRO A 274 2.08 -5.23 9.21
CA PRO A 274 1.18 -4.59 10.19
C PRO A 274 -0.18 -4.15 9.63
N ARG A 275 -0.35 -4.11 8.31
CA ARG A 275 -1.55 -3.61 7.64
C ARG A 275 -2.36 -4.72 6.96
N ARG A 276 -1.71 -5.86 6.59
CA ARG A 276 -2.35 -6.94 5.82
C ARG A 276 -1.67 -8.28 6.01
N ILE A 277 -2.40 -9.34 5.68
CA ILE A 277 -1.89 -10.70 5.53
C ILE A 277 -1.37 -10.82 4.09
N LEU A 278 -0.19 -11.43 3.91
CA LEU A 278 0.41 -11.63 2.60
C LEU A 278 0.27 -13.08 2.14
N ARG A 279 0.49 -14.06 3.03
CA ARG A 279 0.45 -15.48 2.71
C ARG A 279 -0.24 -16.29 3.80
N VAL A 280 -1.03 -17.26 3.39
CA VAL A 280 -1.87 -18.09 4.26
C VAL A 280 -1.63 -19.55 3.96
N ARG A 281 -1.49 -20.35 5.01
CA ARG A 281 -1.49 -21.80 4.91
C ARG A 281 -2.82 -22.36 5.38
N LEU A 282 -3.47 -23.16 4.52
CA LEU A 282 -4.75 -23.76 4.79
C LEU A 282 -4.54 -25.23 5.16
N HIS A 283 -4.96 -25.60 6.35
CA HIS A 283 -4.92 -26.98 6.85
C HIS A 283 -6.33 -27.56 6.79
N ALA A 284 -6.51 -28.66 6.09
CA ALA A 284 -7.79 -29.35 6.02
C ALA A 284 -8.26 -29.81 7.40
N PRO A 285 -9.58 -29.89 7.63
CA PRO A 285 -10.13 -30.47 8.85
C PRO A 285 -9.61 -31.90 9.01
N GLU A 286 -9.21 -32.27 10.24
CA GLU A 286 -8.91 -33.67 10.53
C GLU A 286 -10.16 -34.52 10.20
N ALA A 287 -10.02 -35.47 9.28
CA ALA A 287 -11.09 -36.39 8.99
C ALA A 287 -11.52 -37.07 10.28
N GLU A 288 -12.76 -36.88 10.71
CA GLU A 288 -13.33 -37.67 11.80
C GLU A 288 -13.09 -39.14 11.47
N LYS A 289 -12.20 -39.79 12.20
CA LYS A 289 -12.12 -41.24 12.22
C LYS A 289 -13.46 -41.72 12.73
N ILE A 290 -14.41 -41.95 11.82
CA ILE A 290 -15.64 -42.68 12.12
C ILE A 290 -15.16 -44.04 12.60
N GLY A 291 -15.15 -44.24 13.91
CA GLY A 291 -14.83 -45.52 14.54
C GLY A 291 -15.80 -46.56 14.04
N GLY A 292 -15.21 -47.60 13.42
CA GLY A 292 -15.88 -48.82 13.09
C GLY A 292 -16.12 -49.70 14.31
#